data_0c6be52cadf7cd9eb107a4c75ea2f972
#
_entry.id   0c6be52cadf7cd9eb107a4c75ea2f972
#
_cell.length_a   1.000
_cell.length_b   1.000
_cell.length_c   1.000
_cell.angle_alpha   90.00
_cell.angle_beta   90.00
_cell.angle_gamma   90.00
#
_symmetry.space_group_name_H-M   'P 1'
#
loop_
_entity.id
_entity.type
_entity.pdbx_description
1 polymer ?
#
loop_
_entity_poly.entity_id
_entity_poly.type
_entity_poly.pdbx_seq_one_letter_code
_entity_poly.pdbx_strand_id
1 'polypeptide(L)'
;MGGILDKLDEWLRGLLIEGITGNLSGMFDTVNTKVGEIAGEVGQTPLAWNSGVFSMIRNLSETVIVPIAGVILTFVMCYELIQLVTEKNNLHDVDTWMFFKWIFKTFCAVLIVTNTWNIVMGIFDVGQSVVNSSAGVIIGNTSIDISSVITDMEAQLEALGTGELFGLWFQSLFVGLTMNALSICIMLVIYGRMIEVYLTTSVGSIPLATMTNRDWSHTGQNYLKSLFALAFQAFLIMVCVGIYSVLVQSIATDGNISGAIWACMGYTVLLCFALFKTGSLSKSLFGAH
;
A
#
# COMPACT_ATOMS: atom_id res chain seq x y z
N MET A 1 -51.01 -29.84 19.97
CA MET A 1 -50.15 -28.68 20.22
C MET A 1 -48.70 -28.91 19.75
N GLY A 2 -48.16 -30.15 19.76
CA GLY A 2 -46.82 -30.45 19.25
C GLY A 2 -46.57 -30.04 17.81
N GLY A 3 -47.42 -30.41 16.88
CA GLY A 3 -47.19 -30.17 15.44
C GLY A 3 -47.18 -28.69 14.97
N ILE A 4 -47.64 -27.72 15.77
CA ILE A 4 -47.51 -26.27 15.44
C ILE A 4 -46.13 -25.76 15.95
N LEU A 5 -45.73 -26.20 17.12
CA LEU A 5 -44.44 -25.84 17.69
C LEU A 5 -43.28 -26.46 16.89
N ASP A 6 -43.43 -27.68 16.42
CA ASP A 6 -42.43 -28.37 15.59
C ASP A 6 -42.29 -27.67 14.23
N LYS A 7 -43.37 -27.24 13.59
CA LYS A 7 -43.33 -26.44 12.34
C LYS A 7 -42.76 -25.05 12.53
N LEU A 8 -42.98 -24.41 13.68
CA LEU A 8 -42.40 -23.12 14.00
C LEU A 8 -40.88 -23.25 14.21
N ASP A 9 -40.45 -24.32 14.90
CA ASP A 9 -39.02 -24.59 15.12
C ASP A 9 -38.33 -24.89 13.80
N GLU A 10 -38.92 -25.70 12.93
CA GLU A 10 -38.38 -26.02 11.60
C GLU A 10 -38.28 -24.76 10.70
N TRP A 11 -39.29 -23.91 10.71
CA TRP A 11 -39.26 -22.64 10.01
C TRP A 11 -38.17 -21.68 10.54
N LEU A 12 -38.05 -21.57 11.88
CA LEU A 12 -37.04 -20.75 12.53
C LEU A 12 -35.63 -21.26 12.23
N ARG A 13 -35.41 -22.57 12.24
CA ARG A 13 -34.13 -23.20 11.86
C ARG A 13 -33.75 -22.87 10.41
N GLY A 14 -34.69 -22.98 9.47
CA GLY A 14 -34.47 -22.65 8.08
C GLY A 14 -34.04 -21.18 7.90
N LEU A 15 -34.72 -20.26 8.59
CA LEU A 15 -34.40 -18.83 8.56
C LEU A 15 -33.03 -18.52 9.18
N LEU A 16 -32.65 -19.22 10.25
CA LEU A 16 -31.32 -19.07 10.88
C LEU A 16 -30.21 -19.62 9.98
N ILE A 17 -30.40 -20.77 9.35
CA ILE A 17 -29.45 -21.39 8.42
C ILE A 17 -29.25 -20.47 7.22
N GLU A 18 -30.32 -19.99 6.59
CA GLU A 18 -30.24 -19.04 5.47
C GLU A 18 -29.53 -17.75 5.88
N GLY A 19 -29.79 -17.25 7.08
CA GLY A 19 -29.11 -16.06 7.61
C GLY A 19 -27.61 -16.29 7.87
N ILE A 20 -27.21 -17.45 8.40
CA ILE A 20 -25.81 -17.81 8.63
C ILE A 20 -25.07 -17.99 7.30
N THR A 21 -25.62 -18.76 6.37
CA THR A 21 -25.05 -18.99 5.03
C THR A 21 -24.92 -17.70 4.24
N GLY A 22 -25.94 -16.84 4.29
CA GLY A 22 -25.89 -15.52 3.68
C GLY A 22 -24.78 -14.63 4.25
N ASN A 23 -24.63 -14.60 5.57
CA ASN A 23 -23.57 -13.84 6.24
C ASN A 23 -22.16 -14.40 5.90
N LEU A 24 -22.00 -15.72 5.90
CA LEU A 24 -20.74 -16.39 5.55
C LEU A 24 -20.37 -16.15 4.09
N SER A 25 -21.31 -16.32 3.17
CA SER A 25 -21.12 -16.00 1.76
C SER A 25 -20.67 -14.54 1.59
N GLY A 26 -21.38 -13.61 2.23
CA GLY A 26 -21.04 -12.19 2.20
C GLY A 26 -19.66 -11.87 2.80
N MET A 27 -19.22 -12.62 3.82
CA MET A 27 -17.87 -12.47 4.39
C MET A 27 -16.78 -12.92 3.39
N PHE A 28 -16.93 -14.08 2.78
CA PHE A 28 -15.97 -14.59 1.80
C PHE A 28 -15.97 -13.76 0.51
N ASP A 29 -17.13 -13.32 0.04
CA ASP A 29 -17.25 -12.41 -1.09
C ASP A 29 -16.55 -11.08 -0.78
N THR A 30 -16.69 -10.57 0.44
CA THR A 30 -15.97 -9.39 0.90
C THR A 30 -14.46 -9.61 0.86
N VAL A 31 -13.97 -10.78 1.31
CA VAL A 31 -12.54 -11.13 1.24
C VAL A 31 -12.04 -11.14 -0.20
N ASN A 32 -12.71 -11.88 -1.09
CA ASN A 32 -12.32 -11.99 -2.50
C ASN A 32 -12.35 -10.62 -3.21
N THR A 33 -13.41 -9.85 -2.98
CA THR A 33 -13.57 -8.51 -3.54
C THR A 33 -12.45 -7.59 -3.04
N LYS A 34 -12.16 -7.60 -1.73
CA LYS A 34 -11.12 -6.74 -1.15
C LYS A 34 -9.71 -7.11 -1.62
N VAL A 35 -9.41 -8.40 -1.76
CA VAL A 35 -8.13 -8.84 -2.36
C VAL A 35 -7.98 -8.28 -3.78
N GLY A 36 -9.02 -8.37 -4.60
CA GLY A 36 -9.03 -7.82 -5.96
C GLY A 36 -8.94 -6.29 -6.00
N GLU A 37 -9.73 -5.58 -5.17
CA GLU A 37 -9.70 -4.12 -5.06
C GLU A 37 -8.31 -3.62 -4.61
N ILE A 38 -7.74 -4.22 -3.56
CA ILE A 38 -6.40 -3.85 -3.07
C ILE A 38 -5.36 -4.03 -4.16
N ALA A 39 -5.38 -5.17 -4.86
CA ALA A 39 -4.46 -5.46 -5.95
C ALA A 39 -4.59 -4.43 -7.09
N GLY A 40 -5.83 -4.08 -7.46
CA GLY A 40 -6.14 -3.08 -8.47
C GLY A 40 -5.66 -1.67 -8.07
N GLU A 41 -6.00 -1.23 -6.85
CA GLU A 41 -5.66 0.12 -6.36
C GLU A 41 -4.15 0.30 -6.13
N VAL A 42 -3.50 -0.71 -5.54
CA VAL A 42 -2.05 -0.66 -5.25
C VAL A 42 -1.21 -0.74 -6.53
N GLY A 43 -1.73 -1.40 -7.56
CA GLY A 43 -1.11 -1.51 -8.89
C GLY A 43 -1.29 -0.28 -9.78
N GLN A 44 -1.99 0.78 -9.35
CA GLN A 44 -2.18 2.00 -10.15
C GLN A 44 -0.97 2.93 -10.07
N THR A 45 -0.65 3.59 -11.21
CA THR A 45 0.26 4.74 -11.20
C THR A 45 -0.42 5.94 -10.53
N PRO A 46 0.35 6.92 -10.03
CA PRO A 46 -0.24 8.17 -9.55
C PRO A 46 -1.16 8.84 -10.59
N LEU A 47 -0.78 8.83 -11.86
CA LEU A 47 -1.61 9.37 -12.95
C LEU A 47 -2.93 8.63 -13.13
N ALA A 48 -2.91 7.29 -13.09
CA ALA A 48 -4.09 6.46 -13.26
C ALA A 48 -5.06 6.56 -12.07
N TRP A 49 -4.51 6.71 -10.85
CA TRP A 49 -5.30 6.81 -9.63
C TRP A 49 -6.18 8.07 -9.60
N ASN A 50 -5.61 9.24 -9.91
CA ASN A 50 -6.38 10.48 -10.04
C ASN A 50 -5.66 11.53 -10.91
N SER A 51 -6.09 11.66 -12.16
CA SER A 51 -5.48 12.57 -13.12
C SER A 51 -5.60 14.06 -12.72
N GLY A 52 -6.67 14.43 -12.00
CA GLY A 52 -6.89 15.81 -11.51
C GLY A 52 -5.89 16.18 -10.41
N VAL A 53 -5.74 15.31 -9.40
CA VAL A 53 -4.75 15.50 -8.33
C VAL A 53 -3.34 15.47 -8.92
N PHE A 54 -3.04 14.52 -9.81
CA PHE A 54 -1.76 14.42 -10.50
C PHE A 54 -1.37 15.72 -11.20
N SER A 55 -2.28 16.27 -12.01
CA SER A 55 -2.03 17.50 -12.76
C SER A 55 -1.86 18.71 -11.86
N MET A 56 -2.63 18.81 -10.78
CA MET A 56 -2.52 19.87 -9.78
C MET A 56 -1.16 19.82 -9.07
N ILE A 57 -0.75 18.65 -8.59
CA ILE A 57 0.52 18.46 -7.87
C ILE A 57 1.71 18.67 -8.79
N ARG A 58 1.63 18.20 -10.03
CA ARG A 58 2.65 18.45 -11.05
C ARG A 58 2.83 19.95 -11.30
N ASN A 59 1.74 20.67 -11.53
CA ASN A 59 1.78 22.09 -11.75
C ASN A 59 2.37 22.83 -10.53
N LEU A 60 1.97 22.47 -9.32
CA LEU A 60 2.53 23.02 -8.08
C LEU A 60 4.05 22.78 -7.99
N SER A 61 4.48 21.55 -8.28
CA SER A 61 5.91 21.19 -8.27
C SER A 61 6.70 21.99 -9.30
N GLU A 62 6.22 22.05 -10.55
CA GLU A 62 6.93 22.70 -11.66
C GLU A 62 6.92 24.23 -11.55
N THR A 63 5.81 24.85 -11.10
CA THR A 63 5.67 26.32 -11.10
C THR A 63 6.12 26.98 -9.80
N VAL A 64 6.06 26.28 -8.67
CA VAL A 64 6.39 26.86 -7.36
C VAL A 64 7.68 26.25 -6.78
N ILE A 65 7.76 24.91 -6.75
CA ILE A 65 8.85 24.24 -6.03
C ILE A 65 10.15 24.24 -6.82
N VAL A 66 10.10 23.99 -8.14
CA VAL A 66 11.30 24.01 -9.00
C VAL A 66 12.01 25.36 -8.99
N PRO A 67 11.35 26.53 -9.09
CA PRO A 67 12.01 27.83 -8.92
C PRO A 67 12.69 27.99 -7.56
N ILE A 68 12.06 27.59 -6.48
CA ILE A 68 12.65 27.60 -5.12
C ILE A 68 13.88 26.70 -5.07
N ALA A 69 13.78 25.50 -5.61
CA ALA A 69 14.90 24.56 -5.70
C ALA A 69 16.05 25.13 -6.53
N GLY A 70 15.75 25.91 -7.58
CA GLY A 70 16.73 26.63 -8.39
C GLY A 70 17.53 27.65 -7.57
N VAL A 71 16.88 28.41 -6.70
CA VAL A 71 17.55 29.34 -5.77
C VAL A 71 18.44 28.58 -4.80
N ILE A 72 17.93 27.50 -4.20
CA ILE A 72 18.70 26.64 -3.30
C ILE A 72 19.92 26.04 -4.03
N LEU A 73 19.71 25.52 -5.23
CA LEU A 73 20.80 24.96 -6.05
C LEU A 73 21.88 25.99 -6.34
N THR A 74 21.47 27.22 -6.70
CA THR A 74 22.41 28.32 -6.94
C THR A 74 23.28 28.59 -5.70
N PHE A 75 22.64 28.68 -4.53
CA PHE A 75 23.37 28.86 -3.26
C PHE A 75 24.32 27.69 -2.99
N VAL A 76 23.85 26.45 -3.14
CA VAL A 76 24.65 25.23 -2.95
C VAL A 76 25.86 25.19 -3.88
N MET A 77 25.67 25.57 -5.14
CA MET A 77 26.77 25.55 -6.12
C MET A 77 27.79 26.68 -5.90
N CYS A 78 27.33 27.87 -5.46
CA CYS A 78 28.25 28.96 -5.05
C CYS A 78 29.06 28.53 -3.82
N TYR A 79 28.41 27.90 -2.82
CA TYR A 79 29.11 27.42 -1.63
C TYR A 79 30.14 26.33 -1.98
N GLU A 80 29.80 25.40 -2.85
CA GLU A 80 30.70 24.38 -3.38
C GLU A 80 31.92 25.01 -4.09
N LEU A 81 31.70 26.08 -4.90
CA LEU A 81 32.78 26.77 -5.56
C LEU A 81 33.74 27.42 -4.56
N ILE A 82 33.19 28.08 -3.52
CA ILE A 82 33.98 28.70 -2.46
C ILE A 82 34.82 27.64 -1.74
N GLN A 83 34.23 26.50 -1.36
CA GLN A 83 34.94 25.39 -0.74
C GLN A 83 36.10 24.90 -1.63
N LEU A 84 35.82 24.72 -2.91
CA LEU A 84 36.78 24.22 -3.90
C LEU A 84 37.98 25.16 -4.06
N VAL A 85 37.76 26.47 -3.94
CA VAL A 85 38.83 27.48 -4.01
C VAL A 85 39.59 27.60 -2.69
N THR A 86 38.91 27.46 -1.54
CA THR A 86 39.54 27.62 -0.21
C THR A 86 40.27 26.37 0.30
N GLU A 87 39.83 25.16 -0.05
CA GLU A 87 40.49 23.92 0.36
C GLU A 87 41.93 23.80 -0.21
N LYS A 88 42.22 24.44 -1.32
CA LYS A 88 43.57 24.51 -1.88
C LYS A 88 44.22 25.83 -1.48
N ASN A 89 44.85 25.85 -0.35
CA ASN A 89 45.56 26.97 0.33
C ASN A 89 46.46 27.87 -0.54
N ASN A 90 46.52 27.67 -1.87
CA ASN A 90 47.24 28.50 -2.84
C ASN A 90 46.38 28.72 -4.07
N LEU A 91 45.88 29.93 -4.25
CA LEU A 91 45.20 30.43 -5.47
C LEU A 91 46.05 30.22 -6.75
N HIS A 92 47.35 29.90 -6.61
CA HIS A 92 48.28 29.68 -7.71
C HIS A 92 48.17 28.26 -8.32
N ASP A 93 47.58 27.28 -7.61
CA ASP A 93 47.49 25.88 -8.02
C ASP A 93 46.05 25.48 -8.42
N VAL A 94 45.18 26.45 -8.73
CA VAL A 94 43.83 26.12 -9.16
C VAL A 94 43.87 25.61 -10.60
N ASP A 95 43.83 24.30 -10.72
CA ASP A 95 43.82 23.62 -12.02
C ASP A 95 42.53 23.93 -12.80
N THR A 96 42.66 24.37 -14.05
CA THR A 96 41.52 24.63 -14.97
C THR A 96 40.57 23.40 -15.02
N TRP A 97 41.07 22.19 -14.84
CA TRP A 97 40.28 20.96 -14.81
C TRP A 97 39.27 20.91 -13.66
N MET A 98 39.54 21.59 -12.54
CA MET A 98 38.61 21.65 -11.40
C MET A 98 37.38 22.49 -11.74
N PHE A 99 37.53 23.59 -12.49
CA PHE A 99 36.41 24.42 -12.97
C PHE A 99 35.55 23.63 -13.95
N PHE A 100 36.13 22.85 -14.84
CA PHE A 100 35.38 21.97 -15.74
C PHE A 100 34.56 20.94 -14.98
N LYS A 101 35.11 20.31 -13.96
CA LYS A 101 34.36 19.38 -13.09
C LYS A 101 33.20 20.06 -12.38
N TRP A 102 33.40 21.28 -11.86
CA TRP A 102 32.37 22.04 -11.19
C TRP A 102 31.26 22.44 -12.17
N ILE A 103 31.61 22.94 -13.37
CA ILE A 103 30.65 23.29 -14.42
C ILE A 103 29.82 22.07 -14.82
N PHE A 104 30.49 20.94 -15.08
CA PHE A 104 29.78 19.69 -15.43
C PHE A 104 28.84 19.23 -14.32
N LYS A 105 29.29 19.28 -13.07
CA LYS A 105 28.48 18.97 -11.89
C LYS A 105 27.25 19.88 -11.78
N THR A 106 27.44 21.18 -11.99
CA THR A 106 26.36 22.17 -12.01
C THR A 106 25.35 21.86 -13.11
N PHE A 107 25.83 21.56 -14.31
CA PHE A 107 24.97 21.18 -15.44
C PHE A 107 24.12 19.94 -15.11
N CYS A 108 24.72 18.89 -14.60
CA CYS A 108 24.01 17.67 -14.16
C CYS A 108 22.98 17.99 -13.06
N ALA A 109 23.33 18.85 -12.09
CA ALA A 109 22.44 19.25 -11.02
C ALA A 109 21.21 19.99 -11.53
N VAL A 110 21.40 20.94 -12.46
CA VAL A 110 20.28 21.65 -13.12
C VAL A 110 19.37 20.68 -13.85
N LEU A 111 19.94 19.73 -14.61
CA LEU A 111 19.15 18.72 -15.31
C LEU A 111 18.34 17.85 -14.33
N ILE A 112 18.90 17.44 -13.21
CA ILE A 112 18.20 16.64 -12.19
C ILE A 112 17.05 17.46 -11.59
N VAL A 113 17.30 18.69 -11.16
CA VAL A 113 16.30 19.55 -10.51
C VAL A 113 15.16 19.89 -11.46
N THR A 114 15.46 20.23 -12.71
CA THR A 114 14.43 20.57 -13.71
C THR A 114 13.62 19.36 -14.18
N ASN A 115 14.19 18.14 -14.13
CA ASN A 115 13.52 16.91 -14.52
C ASN A 115 13.07 16.07 -13.32
N THR A 116 13.04 16.64 -12.12
CA THR A 116 12.66 15.92 -10.89
C THR A 116 11.36 15.14 -11.04
N TRP A 117 10.33 15.76 -11.62
CA TRP A 117 9.03 15.11 -11.81
C TRP A 117 9.14 13.81 -12.61
N ASN A 118 9.82 13.84 -13.74
CA ASN A 118 9.99 12.68 -14.60
C ASN A 118 10.83 11.58 -13.93
N ILE A 119 11.86 11.97 -13.17
CA ILE A 119 12.72 11.03 -12.42
C ILE A 119 11.89 10.33 -11.34
N VAL A 120 11.11 11.08 -10.58
CA VAL A 120 10.30 10.53 -9.50
C VAL A 120 9.19 9.63 -10.04
N MET A 121 8.50 10.06 -11.11
CA MET A 121 7.49 9.20 -11.76
C MET A 121 8.10 7.92 -12.31
N GLY A 122 9.29 7.96 -12.91
CA GLY A 122 10.00 6.76 -13.36
C GLY A 122 10.28 5.76 -12.23
N ILE A 123 10.56 6.22 -11.00
CA ILE A 123 10.72 5.34 -9.83
C ILE A 123 9.39 4.63 -9.50
N PHE A 124 8.27 5.35 -9.52
CA PHE A 124 6.96 4.74 -9.27
C PHE A 124 6.51 3.80 -10.40
N ASP A 125 6.84 4.08 -11.65
CA ASP A 125 6.56 3.19 -12.79
C ASP A 125 7.30 1.85 -12.65
N VAL A 126 8.56 1.89 -12.21
CA VAL A 126 9.33 0.66 -11.89
C VAL A 126 8.67 -0.09 -10.73
N GLY A 127 8.30 0.61 -9.65
CA GLY A 127 7.60 0.00 -8.52
C GLY A 127 6.30 -0.67 -8.95
N GLN A 128 5.52 -0.03 -9.80
CA GLN A 128 4.29 -0.58 -10.35
C GLN A 128 4.53 -1.83 -11.20
N SER A 129 5.56 -1.84 -12.04
CA SER A 129 5.92 -3.02 -12.83
C SER A 129 6.18 -4.24 -11.95
N VAL A 130 6.86 -4.04 -10.80
CA VAL A 130 7.08 -5.08 -9.79
C VAL A 130 5.76 -5.55 -9.18
N VAL A 131 4.86 -4.63 -8.82
CA VAL A 131 3.54 -4.95 -8.27
C VAL A 131 2.71 -5.77 -9.23
N ASN A 132 2.61 -5.34 -10.50
CA ASN A 132 1.82 -6.03 -11.52
C ASN A 132 2.35 -7.44 -11.81
N SER A 133 3.68 -7.61 -11.85
CA SER A 133 4.31 -8.91 -12.00
C SER A 133 4.01 -9.83 -10.82
N SER A 134 4.01 -9.28 -9.60
CA SER A 134 3.70 -10.01 -8.36
C SER A 134 2.22 -10.36 -8.25
N ALA A 135 1.33 -9.47 -8.67
CA ALA A 135 -0.12 -9.69 -8.68
C ALA A 135 -0.49 -10.90 -9.53
N GLY A 136 0.13 -11.08 -10.70
CA GLY A 136 -0.09 -12.26 -11.55
C GLY A 136 0.26 -13.59 -10.87
N VAL A 137 1.30 -13.62 -10.05
CA VAL A 137 1.70 -14.80 -9.27
C VAL A 137 0.76 -15.05 -8.09
N ILE A 138 0.33 -13.99 -7.41
CA ILE A 138 -0.51 -14.06 -6.22
C ILE A 138 -1.95 -14.43 -6.59
N ILE A 139 -2.57 -13.72 -7.53
CA ILE A 139 -3.98 -13.91 -7.91
C ILE A 139 -4.21 -15.29 -8.54
N GLY A 140 -3.25 -15.81 -9.30
CA GLY A 140 -3.36 -17.14 -9.90
C GLY A 140 -3.45 -18.30 -8.88
N ASN A 141 -3.06 -18.06 -7.63
CA ASN A 141 -3.02 -19.07 -6.58
C ASN A 141 -4.05 -18.82 -5.46
N THR A 142 -4.91 -17.79 -5.55
CA THR A 142 -5.67 -17.29 -4.39
C THR A 142 -7.18 -17.19 -4.58
N SER A 143 -7.76 -17.69 -5.69
CA SER A 143 -9.22 -17.77 -5.84
C SER A 143 -9.79 -18.84 -4.92
N ILE A 144 -10.57 -18.43 -3.92
CA ILE A 144 -11.29 -19.33 -3.02
C ILE A 144 -12.56 -19.79 -3.75
N ASP A 145 -12.72 -21.09 -3.97
CA ASP A 145 -14.00 -21.64 -4.38
C ASP A 145 -14.94 -21.73 -3.15
N ILE A 146 -15.75 -20.69 -3.02
CA ILE A 146 -16.66 -20.50 -1.89
C ILE A 146 -17.82 -21.49 -1.95
N SER A 147 -18.22 -21.93 -3.15
CA SER A 147 -19.42 -22.73 -3.35
C SER A 147 -19.35 -24.10 -2.67
N SER A 148 -18.20 -24.77 -2.76
CA SER A 148 -17.98 -26.06 -2.10
C SER A 148 -17.94 -25.93 -0.57
N VAL A 149 -17.30 -24.88 -0.07
CA VAL A 149 -17.18 -24.58 1.36
C VAL A 149 -18.56 -24.32 2.00
N ILE A 150 -19.40 -23.51 1.33
CA ILE A 150 -20.74 -23.19 1.83
C ILE A 150 -21.62 -24.44 1.85
N THR A 151 -21.56 -25.30 0.82
CA THR A 151 -22.33 -26.54 0.75
C THR A 151 -21.96 -27.48 1.90
N ASP A 152 -20.67 -27.64 2.20
CA ASP A 152 -20.19 -28.47 3.29
C ASP A 152 -20.60 -27.90 4.68
N MET A 153 -20.65 -26.59 4.81
CA MET A 153 -21.11 -25.90 6.01
C MET A 153 -22.63 -26.01 6.20
N GLU A 154 -23.43 -25.94 5.14
CA GLU A 154 -24.88 -26.12 5.20
C GLU A 154 -25.26 -27.49 5.77
N ALA A 155 -24.60 -28.57 5.32
CA ALA A 155 -24.82 -29.89 5.82
C ALA A 155 -24.51 -30.04 7.35
N GLN A 156 -23.53 -29.29 7.84
CA GLN A 156 -23.19 -29.24 9.27
C GLN A 156 -24.21 -28.42 10.06
N LEU A 157 -24.68 -27.26 9.50
CA LEU A 157 -25.70 -26.42 10.15
C LEU A 157 -27.02 -27.16 10.34
N GLU A 158 -27.41 -27.99 9.38
CA GLU A 158 -28.64 -28.81 9.48
C GLU A 158 -28.59 -29.80 10.64
N ALA A 159 -27.42 -30.19 11.11
CA ALA A 159 -27.26 -31.12 12.24
C ALA A 159 -27.35 -30.44 13.63
N LEU A 160 -27.28 -29.08 13.67
CA LEU A 160 -27.27 -28.31 14.92
C LEU A 160 -28.66 -28.01 15.47
N GLY A 161 -28.77 -27.81 16.78
CA GLY A 161 -30.01 -27.38 17.44
C GLY A 161 -30.30 -25.89 17.25
N THR A 162 -31.57 -25.50 17.39
CA THR A 162 -32.03 -24.11 17.18
C THR A 162 -31.30 -23.11 18.06
N GLY A 163 -30.96 -23.45 19.30
CA GLY A 163 -30.18 -22.61 20.20
C GLY A 163 -28.73 -22.37 19.73
N GLU A 164 -28.09 -23.39 19.17
CA GLU A 164 -26.73 -23.32 18.62
C GLU A 164 -26.73 -22.48 17.33
N LEU A 165 -27.72 -22.69 16.48
CA LEU A 165 -27.90 -21.87 15.25
C LEU A 165 -28.10 -20.39 15.58
N PHE A 166 -28.91 -20.06 16.60
CA PHE A 166 -29.06 -18.65 17.01
C PHE A 166 -27.74 -18.04 17.49
N GLY A 167 -26.94 -18.78 18.24
CA GLY A 167 -25.59 -18.36 18.66
C GLY A 167 -24.66 -18.09 17.47
N LEU A 168 -24.64 -19.00 16.47
CA LEU A 168 -23.85 -18.84 15.26
C LEU A 168 -24.32 -17.68 14.38
N TRP A 169 -25.64 -17.49 14.25
CA TRP A 169 -26.23 -16.37 13.52
C TRP A 169 -25.79 -15.03 14.13
N PHE A 170 -25.88 -14.91 15.46
CA PHE A 170 -25.45 -13.69 16.15
C PHE A 170 -23.94 -13.44 15.99
N GLN A 171 -23.10 -14.49 16.08
CA GLN A 171 -21.66 -14.40 15.84
C GLN A 171 -21.36 -13.95 14.40
N SER A 172 -22.02 -14.54 13.40
CA SER A 172 -21.79 -14.21 11.99
C SER A 172 -22.15 -12.76 11.66
N LEU A 173 -23.23 -12.24 12.25
CA LEU A 173 -23.68 -10.86 12.09
C LEU A 173 -22.67 -9.89 12.71
N PHE A 174 -22.17 -10.18 13.92
CA PHE A 174 -21.17 -9.36 14.61
C PHE A 174 -19.84 -9.32 13.84
N VAL A 175 -19.39 -10.47 13.36
CA VAL A 175 -18.15 -10.57 12.58
C VAL A 175 -18.30 -9.87 11.24
N GLY A 176 -19.44 -10.01 10.53
CA GLY A 176 -19.72 -9.30 9.29
C GLY A 176 -19.64 -7.78 9.45
N LEU A 177 -20.21 -7.23 10.53
CA LEU A 177 -20.10 -5.80 10.85
C LEU A 177 -18.63 -5.36 11.06
N THR A 178 -17.86 -6.17 11.80
CA THR A 178 -16.45 -5.90 12.07
C THR A 178 -15.62 -5.95 10.78
N MET A 179 -15.90 -6.91 9.89
CA MET A 179 -15.24 -7.02 8.58
C MET A 179 -15.45 -5.77 7.72
N ASN A 180 -16.65 -5.21 7.70
CA ASN A 180 -16.93 -3.95 7.00
C ASN A 180 -16.12 -2.78 7.58
N ALA A 181 -16.00 -2.66 8.90
CA ALA A 181 -15.18 -1.64 9.55
C ALA A 181 -13.69 -1.80 9.20
N LEU A 182 -13.18 -3.03 9.20
CA LEU A 182 -11.79 -3.33 8.81
C LEU A 182 -11.52 -3.03 7.34
N SER A 183 -12.49 -3.27 6.46
CA SER A 183 -12.41 -2.91 5.03
C SER A 183 -12.18 -1.40 4.84
N ILE A 184 -12.84 -0.56 5.63
CA ILE A 184 -12.62 0.90 5.61
C ILE A 184 -11.20 1.23 6.07
N CYS A 185 -10.70 0.59 7.13
CA CYS A 185 -9.34 0.78 7.61
C CYS A 185 -8.29 0.42 6.54
N ILE A 186 -8.49 -0.69 5.81
CA ILE A 186 -7.60 -1.11 4.72
C ILE A 186 -7.58 -0.05 3.61
N MET A 187 -8.75 0.43 3.19
CA MET A 187 -8.88 1.49 2.18
C MET A 187 -8.13 2.77 2.60
N LEU A 188 -8.25 3.17 3.87
CA LEU A 188 -7.53 4.33 4.41
C LEU A 188 -6.01 4.17 4.32
N VAL A 189 -5.47 2.98 4.54
CA VAL A 189 -4.02 2.72 4.38
C VAL A 189 -3.58 2.89 2.93
N ILE A 190 -4.35 2.37 1.97
CA ILE A 190 -4.01 2.43 0.55
C ILE A 190 -4.09 3.88 0.03
N TYR A 191 -5.16 4.60 0.35
CA TYR A 191 -5.32 5.99 -0.05
C TYR A 191 -4.32 6.90 0.67
N GLY A 192 -4.04 6.64 1.95
CA GLY A 192 -3.01 7.34 2.72
C GLY A 192 -1.63 7.23 2.07
N ARG A 193 -1.27 6.03 1.56
CA ARG A 193 -0.05 5.84 0.77
C ARG A 193 -0.02 6.71 -0.49
N MET A 194 -1.11 6.77 -1.26
CA MET A 194 -1.16 7.60 -2.47
C MET A 194 -1.02 9.09 -2.16
N ILE A 195 -1.62 9.55 -1.06
CA ILE A 195 -1.44 10.92 -0.58
C ILE A 195 0.03 11.16 -0.20
N GLU A 196 0.68 10.23 0.51
CA GLU A 196 2.11 10.33 0.87
C GLU A 196 3.00 10.39 -0.38
N VAL A 197 2.68 9.62 -1.44
CA VAL A 197 3.35 9.68 -2.74
C VAL A 197 3.25 11.08 -3.33
N TYR A 198 2.06 11.67 -3.41
CA TYR A 198 1.89 13.00 -3.95
C TYR A 198 2.58 14.09 -3.14
N LEU A 199 2.47 14.03 -1.80
CA LEU A 199 3.14 14.99 -0.91
C LEU A 199 4.65 14.92 -1.07
N THR A 200 5.22 13.72 -1.07
CA THR A 200 6.67 13.53 -1.21
C THR A 200 7.16 13.99 -2.58
N THR A 201 6.40 13.69 -3.64
CA THR A 201 6.74 14.08 -5.01
C THR A 201 6.65 15.59 -5.21
N SER A 202 5.68 16.26 -4.59
CA SER A 202 5.45 17.70 -4.75
C SER A 202 6.67 18.56 -4.40
N VAL A 203 7.43 18.16 -3.38
CA VAL A 203 8.61 18.90 -2.85
C VAL A 203 9.95 18.35 -3.34
N GLY A 204 9.95 17.37 -4.21
CA GLY A 204 11.12 16.56 -4.58
C GLY A 204 12.31 17.34 -5.12
N SER A 205 12.09 18.44 -5.80
CA SER A 205 13.17 19.26 -6.37
C SER A 205 14.07 19.90 -5.32
N ILE A 206 13.54 20.19 -4.11
CA ILE A 206 14.32 20.81 -3.02
C ILE A 206 15.40 19.86 -2.48
N PRO A 207 15.09 18.63 -2.00
CA PRO A 207 16.12 17.73 -1.54
C PRO A 207 17.08 17.29 -2.66
N LEU A 208 16.64 17.19 -3.91
CA LEU A 208 17.52 16.88 -5.02
C LEU A 208 18.50 18.02 -5.34
N ALA A 209 18.11 19.27 -5.14
CA ALA A 209 19.00 20.43 -5.28
C ALA A 209 20.17 20.39 -4.28
N THR A 210 19.97 19.84 -3.08
CA THR A 210 21.04 19.73 -2.07
C THR A 210 21.99 18.54 -2.32
N MET A 211 21.61 17.59 -3.16
CA MET A 211 22.36 16.35 -3.38
C MET A 211 23.74 16.56 -4.00
N THR A 212 23.94 17.69 -4.66
CA THR A 212 25.18 18.03 -5.34
C THR A 212 26.32 18.41 -4.40
N ASN A 213 26.06 18.96 -3.24
CA ASN A 213 27.09 19.31 -2.27
C ASN A 213 27.38 18.15 -1.32
N ARG A 214 28.67 17.91 -1.03
CA ARG A 214 29.12 16.79 -0.19
C ARG A 214 28.53 16.85 1.23
N ASP A 215 28.46 18.02 1.84
CA ASP A 215 28.02 18.20 3.22
C ASP A 215 26.49 18.07 3.35
N TRP A 216 25.74 18.41 2.31
CA TRP A 216 24.28 18.41 2.30
C TRP A 216 23.65 17.25 1.50
N SER A 217 24.48 16.42 0.86
CA SER A 217 24.04 15.32 0.00
C SER A 217 23.16 14.30 0.74
N HIS A 218 23.29 14.17 2.07
CA HIS A 218 22.47 13.27 2.88
C HIS A 218 20.97 13.52 2.73
N THR A 219 20.55 14.78 2.63
CA THR A 219 19.13 15.14 2.45
C THR A 219 18.57 14.58 1.15
N GLY A 220 19.27 14.79 0.04
CA GLY A 220 18.86 14.27 -1.26
C GLY A 220 18.94 12.75 -1.34
N GLN A 221 19.96 12.13 -0.74
CA GLN A 221 20.08 10.66 -0.69
C GLN A 221 18.95 10.04 0.13
N ASN A 222 18.62 10.59 1.31
CA ASN A 222 17.52 10.11 2.13
C ASN A 222 16.17 10.28 1.43
N TYR A 223 16.01 11.37 0.68
CA TYR A 223 14.81 11.58 -0.14
C TYR A 223 14.67 10.48 -1.20
N LEU A 224 15.73 10.17 -1.97
CA LEU A 224 15.69 9.08 -2.95
C LEU A 224 15.39 7.73 -2.29
N LYS A 225 16.01 7.42 -1.15
CA LYS A 225 15.70 6.21 -0.38
C LYS A 225 14.23 6.15 0.03
N SER A 226 13.66 7.29 0.46
CA SER A 226 12.25 7.38 0.82
C SER A 226 11.32 7.16 -0.38
N LEU A 227 11.69 7.67 -1.57
CA LEU A 227 10.93 7.41 -2.80
C LEU A 227 10.94 5.92 -3.18
N PHE A 228 12.12 5.28 -3.15
CA PHE A 228 12.21 3.84 -3.39
C PHE A 228 11.42 3.05 -2.36
N ALA A 229 11.47 3.46 -1.09
CA ALA A 229 10.68 2.84 -0.04
C ALA A 229 9.17 2.96 -0.32
N LEU A 230 8.66 4.13 -0.72
CA LEU A 230 7.26 4.33 -1.07
C LEU A 230 6.84 3.52 -2.31
N ALA A 231 7.70 3.47 -3.34
CA ALA A 231 7.44 2.66 -4.53
C ALA A 231 7.37 1.16 -4.19
N PHE A 232 8.30 0.67 -3.35
CA PHE A 232 8.38 -0.73 -2.96
C PHE A 232 7.34 -1.13 -1.91
N GLN A 233 6.79 -0.18 -1.15
CA GLN A 233 5.70 -0.42 -0.20
C GLN A 233 4.50 -1.10 -0.87
N ALA A 234 4.20 -0.74 -2.13
CA ALA A 234 3.14 -1.35 -2.91
C ALA A 234 3.32 -2.87 -3.05
N PHE A 235 4.55 -3.31 -3.33
CA PHE A 235 4.90 -4.73 -3.38
C PHE A 235 4.68 -5.42 -2.03
N LEU A 236 5.10 -4.80 -0.92
CA LEU A 236 4.87 -5.36 0.42
C LEU A 236 3.38 -5.49 0.75
N ILE A 237 2.56 -4.53 0.34
CA ILE A 237 1.10 -4.62 0.47
C ILE A 237 0.57 -5.84 -0.29
N MET A 238 1.01 -6.05 -1.53
CA MET A 238 0.62 -7.22 -2.33
C MET A 238 1.03 -8.54 -1.68
N VAL A 239 2.23 -8.62 -1.10
CA VAL A 239 2.69 -9.81 -0.36
C VAL A 239 1.79 -10.06 0.87
N CYS A 240 1.45 -9.03 1.64
CA CYS A 240 0.54 -9.15 2.78
C CYS A 240 -0.84 -9.69 2.35
N VAL A 241 -1.38 -9.19 1.24
CA VAL A 241 -2.66 -9.63 0.68
C VAL A 241 -2.59 -11.08 0.22
N GLY A 242 -1.49 -11.48 -0.43
CA GLY A 242 -1.26 -12.87 -0.84
C GLY A 242 -1.21 -13.82 0.36
N ILE A 243 -0.48 -13.47 1.41
CA ILE A 243 -0.43 -14.25 2.67
C ILE A 243 -1.83 -14.36 3.28
N TYR A 244 -2.55 -13.25 3.38
CA TYR A 244 -3.91 -13.21 3.91
C TYR A 244 -4.85 -14.16 3.14
N SER A 245 -4.82 -14.12 1.81
CA SER A 245 -5.65 -14.97 0.97
C SER A 245 -5.40 -16.46 1.22
N VAL A 246 -4.13 -16.88 1.32
CA VAL A 246 -3.76 -18.27 1.64
C VAL A 246 -4.23 -18.66 3.04
N LEU A 247 -4.12 -17.77 4.03
CA LEU A 247 -4.59 -18.02 5.39
C LEU A 247 -6.11 -18.21 5.44
N VAL A 248 -6.87 -17.36 4.71
CA VAL A 248 -8.34 -17.51 4.65
C VAL A 248 -8.75 -18.79 3.93
N GLN A 249 -8.03 -19.22 2.88
CA GLN A 249 -8.29 -20.51 2.24
C GLN A 249 -8.13 -21.69 3.22
N SER A 250 -7.15 -21.63 4.12
CA SER A 250 -6.93 -22.71 5.09
C SER A 250 -8.09 -22.88 6.08
N ILE A 251 -8.87 -21.83 6.35
CA ILE A 251 -10.03 -21.89 7.24
C ILE A 251 -11.15 -22.73 6.62
N ALA A 252 -11.34 -22.64 5.33
CA ALA A 252 -12.41 -23.29 4.60
C ALA A 252 -12.37 -24.84 4.73
N THR A 253 -11.21 -25.40 5.11
CA THR A 253 -11.00 -26.85 5.21
C THR A 253 -11.21 -27.42 6.62
N ASP A 254 -11.40 -26.61 7.67
CA ASP A 254 -11.32 -27.04 9.08
C ASP A 254 -12.64 -27.57 9.69
N GLY A 255 -13.76 -27.52 8.96
CA GLY A 255 -15.04 -28.12 9.39
C GLY A 255 -15.69 -27.57 10.69
N ASN A 256 -15.10 -26.57 11.35
CA ASN A 256 -15.63 -25.88 12.52
C ASN A 256 -16.15 -24.49 12.17
N ILE A 257 -17.46 -24.36 11.99
CA ILE A 257 -18.09 -23.11 11.51
C ILE A 257 -17.83 -21.94 12.45
N SER A 258 -17.97 -22.10 13.76
CA SER A 258 -17.68 -21.02 14.72
C SER A 258 -16.21 -20.63 14.69
N GLY A 259 -15.30 -21.60 14.62
CA GLY A 259 -13.87 -21.38 14.47
C GLY A 259 -13.54 -20.64 13.17
N ALA A 260 -14.17 -21.00 12.06
CA ALA A 260 -13.99 -20.36 10.76
C ALA A 260 -14.41 -18.88 10.77
N ILE A 261 -15.56 -18.55 11.35
CA ILE A 261 -16.08 -17.18 11.50
C ILE A 261 -15.07 -16.31 12.26
N TRP A 262 -14.60 -16.77 13.42
CA TRP A 262 -13.66 -16.00 14.24
C TRP A 262 -12.26 -15.92 13.62
N ALA A 263 -11.80 -16.98 12.96
CA ALA A 263 -10.51 -17.00 12.28
C ALA A 263 -10.48 -16.02 11.08
N CYS A 264 -11.55 -15.95 10.29
CA CYS A 264 -11.69 -15.00 9.19
C CYS A 264 -11.55 -13.55 9.70
N MET A 265 -12.25 -13.18 10.78
CA MET A 265 -12.12 -11.89 11.42
C MET A 265 -10.69 -11.67 11.93
N GLY A 266 -10.11 -12.64 12.63
CA GLY A 266 -8.75 -12.57 13.17
C GLY A 266 -7.69 -12.32 12.09
N TYR A 267 -7.78 -13.01 10.95
CA TYR A 267 -6.86 -12.82 9.83
C TYR A 267 -7.05 -11.46 9.14
N THR A 268 -8.29 -10.95 9.08
CA THR A 268 -8.55 -9.61 8.53
C THR A 268 -7.99 -8.52 9.46
N VAL A 269 -8.12 -8.67 10.77
CA VAL A 269 -7.46 -7.81 11.77
C VAL A 269 -5.95 -7.84 11.59
N LEU A 270 -5.37 -9.04 11.44
CA LEU A 270 -3.95 -9.23 11.21
C LEU A 270 -3.49 -8.55 9.91
N LEU A 271 -4.24 -8.69 8.82
CA LEU A 271 -3.98 -7.98 7.56
C LEU A 271 -3.96 -6.47 7.78
N CYS A 272 -4.96 -5.91 8.45
CA CYS A 272 -5.05 -4.48 8.74
C CYS A 272 -3.80 -4.00 9.46
N PHE A 273 -3.37 -4.66 10.54
CA PHE A 273 -2.13 -4.32 11.26
C PHE A 273 -0.87 -4.50 10.41
N ALA A 274 -0.79 -5.55 9.60
CA ALA A 274 0.33 -5.78 8.70
C ALA A 274 0.45 -4.64 7.69
N LEU A 275 -0.66 -4.20 7.10
CA LEU A 275 -0.69 -3.09 6.14
C LEU A 275 -0.20 -1.78 6.75
N PHE A 276 -0.59 -1.45 8.00
CA PHE A 276 -0.06 -0.28 8.72
C PHE A 276 1.45 -0.33 8.92
N LYS A 277 2.04 -1.53 9.02
CA LYS A 277 3.48 -1.72 9.19
C LYS A 277 4.27 -1.69 7.89
N THR A 278 3.64 -1.86 6.73
CA THR A 278 4.34 -1.92 5.43
C THR A 278 5.17 -0.67 5.15
N GLY A 279 4.66 0.52 5.49
CA GLY A 279 5.38 1.79 5.28
C GLY A 279 6.68 1.86 6.09
N SER A 280 6.61 1.57 7.40
CA SER A 280 7.80 1.57 8.26
C SER A 280 8.79 0.47 7.89
N LEU A 281 8.29 -0.71 7.51
CA LEU A 281 9.13 -1.82 7.05
C LEU A 281 9.86 -1.45 5.76
N SER A 282 9.16 -0.87 4.79
CA SER A 282 9.76 -0.43 3.54
C SER A 282 10.85 0.63 3.78
N LYS A 283 10.57 1.66 4.59
CA LYS A 283 11.58 2.67 4.96
C LYS A 283 12.80 2.05 5.61
N SER A 284 12.61 1.10 6.52
CA SER A 284 13.71 0.37 7.16
C SER A 284 14.57 -0.42 6.17
N LEU A 285 13.94 -1.10 5.20
CA LEU A 285 14.66 -1.89 4.17
C LEU A 285 15.56 -1.01 3.28
N PHE A 286 15.13 0.21 2.96
CA PHE A 286 15.91 1.14 2.16
C PHE A 286 16.82 2.07 2.99
N GLY A 287 16.82 1.94 4.32
CA GLY A 287 17.57 2.82 5.22
C GLY A 287 17.15 4.29 5.08
N ALA A 288 15.85 4.52 4.87
CA ALA A 288 15.23 5.85 4.84
C ALA A 288 14.83 6.25 6.26
N HIS A 289 15.29 7.41 6.70
CA HIS A 289 15.08 7.93 8.04
C HIS A 289 14.38 9.28 7.97
#